data_e0e57c9c266c80b25a3d976fb79f7711
#
_entry.id   e0e57c9c266c80b25a3d976fb79f7711
#
_cell.length_a   1.000
_cell.length_b   1.000
_cell.length_c   1.000
_cell.angle_alpha   90.00
_cell.angle_beta   90.00
_cell.angle_gamma   90.00
#
_symmetry.space_group_name_H-M   'P 1'
#
loop_
_entity.id
_entity.type
_entity.pdbx_description
1 polymer ?
#
loop_
_entity_poly.entity_id
_entity_poly.type
_entity_poly.pdbx_seq_one_letter_code
_entity_poly.pdbx_strand_id
1 'polypeptide(L)'
;IHYDIGDCLRSCCNPAGEETLSLENVCFDIDLCQAILSGYLSVAEGFLSDWDLHYLPDCIRLIPLELGLRFLTDHLDGNVYFHCDREDHNLHRAAVQFRLTESVEQQMPELRQLIDRLVKRQGIIS
;
A
#
# COMPACT_ATOMS: atom_id res chain seq x y z
N ILE A 1 -6.49 12.72 -0.99
CA ILE A 1 -5.40 12.52 -1.96
C ILE A 1 -4.31 11.60 -1.43
N HIS A 2 -3.97 11.68 -0.14
CA HIS A 2 -3.03 10.73 0.48
C HIS A 2 -3.54 9.29 0.43
N TYR A 3 -4.85 9.08 0.47
CA TYR A 3 -5.46 7.76 0.35
C TYR A 3 -5.25 7.18 -1.06
N ASP A 4 -5.44 7.99 -2.08
CA ASP A 4 -5.27 7.56 -3.47
C ASP A 4 -3.82 7.18 -3.77
N ILE A 5 -2.87 7.97 -3.25
CA ILE A 5 -1.44 7.68 -3.38
C ILE A 5 -1.09 6.42 -2.60
N GLY A 6 -1.63 6.26 -1.39
CA GLY A 6 -1.43 5.06 -0.59
C GLY A 6 -1.91 3.81 -1.29
N ASP A 7 -3.07 3.87 -1.95
CA ASP A 7 -3.60 2.74 -2.71
C ASP A 7 -2.72 2.40 -3.91
N CYS A 8 -2.24 3.41 -4.62
CA CYS A 8 -1.29 3.21 -5.71
C CYS A 8 -0.01 2.53 -5.24
N LEU A 9 0.56 2.99 -4.12
CA LEU A 9 1.77 2.39 -3.56
C LEU A 9 1.53 0.96 -3.08
N ARG A 10 0.39 0.69 -2.48
CA ARG A 10 0.02 -0.67 -2.10
C ARG A 10 0.07 -1.61 -3.30
N SER A 11 -0.52 -1.19 -4.40
CA SER A 11 -0.60 -2.01 -5.61
C SER A 11 0.75 -2.12 -6.32
N CYS A 12 1.45 -0.99 -6.48
CA CYS A 12 2.67 -0.94 -7.29
C CYS A 12 3.91 -1.45 -6.55
N CYS A 13 3.95 -1.35 -5.22
CA CYS A 13 5.14 -1.72 -4.44
C CYS A 13 5.09 -3.15 -3.89
N ASN A 14 4.26 -4.00 -4.45
CA ASN A 14 4.22 -5.43 -4.18
C ASN A 14 4.67 -6.18 -5.44
N PRO A 15 5.98 -6.49 -5.59
CA PRO A 15 6.48 -7.11 -6.82
C PRO A 15 5.87 -8.47 -7.13
N ALA A 16 5.47 -9.23 -6.12
CA ALA A 16 4.84 -10.53 -6.31
C ALA A 16 3.43 -10.43 -6.92
N GLY A 17 2.76 -9.27 -6.77
CA GLY A 17 1.42 -9.04 -7.28
C GLY A 17 0.30 -9.54 -6.37
N GLU A 18 -0.90 -9.03 -6.59
CA GLU A 18 -2.06 -9.29 -5.73
C GLU A 18 -2.63 -10.70 -5.88
N GLU A 19 -2.34 -11.33 -7.00
CA GLU A 19 -2.86 -12.67 -7.33
C GLU A 19 -1.80 -13.77 -7.16
N THR A 20 -0.65 -13.46 -6.55
CA THR A 20 0.41 -14.45 -6.38
C THR A 20 -0.04 -15.62 -5.53
N LEU A 21 0.40 -16.83 -5.90
CA LEU A 21 0.22 -18.03 -5.10
C LEU A 21 1.35 -18.24 -4.09
N SER A 22 2.42 -17.45 -4.22
CA SER A 22 3.62 -17.54 -3.36
C SER A 22 3.59 -16.47 -2.30
N LEU A 23 2.89 -16.73 -1.18
CA LEU A 23 2.75 -15.76 -0.09
C LEU A 23 4.09 -15.34 0.50
N GLU A 24 5.07 -16.22 0.50
CA GLU A 24 6.42 -15.92 1.00
C GLU A 24 7.13 -14.84 0.19
N ASN A 25 6.70 -14.59 -1.05
CA ASN A 25 7.27 -13.56 -1.90
C ASN A 25 6.57 -12.21 -1.77
N VAL A 26 5.47 -12.13 -1.02
CA VAL A 26 4.75 -10.89 -0.82
C VAL A 26 5.54 -10.00 0.14
N CYS A 27 5.94 -8.82 -0.35
CA CYS A 27 6.63 -7.83 0.45
C CYS A 27 6.37 -6.42 -0.09
N PHE A 28 6.51 -5.42 0.77
CA PHE A 28 6.47 -4.02 0.35
C PHE A 28 7.89 -3.58 -0.04
N ASP A 29 8.04 -3.20 -1.32
CA ASP A 29 9.33 -2.75 -1.85
C ASP A 29 9.49 -1.26 -1.61
N ILE A 30 10.25 -0.92 -0.56
CA ILE A 30 10.45 0.48 -0.15
C ILE A 30 11.29 1.27 -1.16
N ASP A 31 12.19 0.61 -1.88
CA ASP A 31 13.00 1.29 -2.91
C ASP A 31 12.13 1.69 -4.09
N LEU A 32 11.21 0.83 -4.50
CA LEU A 32 10.23 1.16 -5.54
C LEU A 32 9.29 2.27 -5.06
N CYS A 33 8.88 2.24 -3.81
CA CYS A 33 8.09 3.30 -3.19
C CYS A 33 8.83 4.65 -3.27
N GLN A 34 10.11 4.66 -2.96
CA GLN A 34 10.93 5.87 -3.06
C GLN A 34 10.95 6.42 -4.48
N ALA A 35 11.16 5.56 -5.46
CA ALA A 35 11.20 5.96 -6.87
C ALA A 35 9.88 6.56 -7.32
N ILE A 36 8.76 5.92 -6.97
CA ILE A 36 7.42 6.38 -7.36
C ILE A 36 7.10 7.73 -6.69
N LEU A 37 7.35 7.85 -5.37
CA LEU A 37 7.08 9.09 -4.64
C LEU A 37 7.96 10.23 -5.12
N SER A 38 9.25 9.98 -5.38
CA SER A 38 10.15 11.00 -5.91
C SER A 38 9.66 11.55 -7.24
N GLY A 39 9.24 10.65 -8.14
CA GLY A 39 8.68 11.05 -9.44
C GLY A 39 7.38 11.82 -9.27
N TYR A 40 6.49 11.35 -8.41
CA TYR A 40 5.21 12.01 -8.17
C TYR A 40 5.40 13.41 -7.60
N LEU A 41 6.24 13.57 -6.57
CA LEU A 41 6.46 14.86 -5.94
C LEU A 41 7.13 15.86 -6.87
N SER A 42 7.92 15.39 -7.84
CA SER A 42 8.58 16.29 -8.79
C SER A 42 7.61 16.96 -9.74
N VAL A 43 6.43 16.35 -10.02
CA VAL A 43 5.43 16.89 -10.95
C VAL A 43 4.16 17.37 -10.26
N ALA A 44 3.90 16.92 -9.04
CA ALA A 44 2.68 17.23 -8.30
C ALA A 44 2.90 18.27 -7.19
N GLU A 45 3.91 19.10 -7.35
CA GLU A 45 4.22 20.16 -6.40
C GLU A 45 3.00 21.05 -6.18
N GLY A 46 2.63 21.25 -4.92
CA GLY A 46 1.46 22.05 -4.55
C GLY A 46 0.15 21.27 -4.43
N PHE A 47 0.09 20.03 -4.91
CA PHE A 47 -1.12 19.18 -4.78
C PHE A 47 -1.19 18.45 -3.45
N LEU A 48 -0.06 18.22 -2.80
CA LEU A 48 0.01 17.53 -1.52
C LEU A 48 0.28 18.52 -0.41
N SER A 49 -0.53 18.48 0.64
CA SER A 49 -0.29 19.25 1.85
C SER A 49 0.64 18.48 2.79
N ASP A 50 1.15 19.18 3.81
CA ASP A 50 1.94 18.54 4.87
C ASP A 50 1.12 17.45 5.57
N TRP A 51 -0.19 17.67 5.73
CA TRP A 51 -1.09 16.69 6.32
C TRP A 51 -1.17 15.42 5.48
N ASP A 52 -1.28 15.55 4.15
CA ASP A 52 -1.31 14.39 3.26
C ASP A 52 -0.06 13.54 3.42
N LEU A 53 1.10 14.19 3.47
CA LEU A 53 2.38 13.49 3.60
C LEU A 53 2.57 12.90 4.99
N HIS A 54 2.09 13.59 6.02
CA HIS A 54 2.18 13.10 7.40
C HIS A 54 1.41 11.79 7.59
N TYR A 55 0.23 11.68 6.99
CA TYR A 55 -0.63 10.51 7.13
C TYR A 55 -0.38 9.43 6.07
N LEU A 56 0.46 9.70 5.07
CA LEU A 56 0.70 8.74 3.99
C LEU A 56 1.22 7.39 4.48
N PRO A 57 2.18 7.30 5.41
CA PRO A 57 2.62 6.00 5.91
C PRO A 57 1.48 5.19 6.55
N ASP A 58 0.61 5.86 7.31
CA ASP A 58 -0.53 5.20 7.93
C ASP A 58 -1.51 4.67 6.88
N CYS A 59 -1.73 5.41 5.79
CA CYS A 59 -2.58 4.97 4.70
C CYS A 59 -1.99 3.77 3.98
N ILE A 60 -0.68 3.77 3.72
CA ILE A 60 0.00 2.65 3.08
C ILE A 60 -0.17 1.37 3.91
N ARG A 61 -0.20 1.49 5.23
CA ARG A 61 -0.43 0.36 6.14
C ARG A 61 -1.89 -0.06 6.20
N LEU A 62 -2.81 0.90 6.32
CA LEU A 62 -4.22 0.63 6.56
C LEU A 62 -4.96 0.11 5.32
N ILE A 63 -4.61 0.58 4.13
CA ILE A 63 -5.31 0.21 2.91
C ILE A 63 -5.24 -1.29 2.61
N PRO A 64 -4.06 -1.95 2.65
CA PRO A 64 -4.03 -3.40 2.46
C PRO A 64 -4.76 -4.16 3.58
N LEU A 65 -4.72 -3.67 4.81
CA LEU A 65 -5.46 -4.28 5.91
C LEU A 65 -6.97 -4.23 5.64
N GLU A 66 -7.48 -3.07 5.26
CA GLU A 66 -8.90 -2.89 4.94
C GLU A 66 -9.32 -3.77 3.77
N LEU A 67 -8.52 -3.78 2.71
CA LEU A 67 -8.82 -4.59 1.52
C LEU A 67 -8.80 -6.08 1.86
N GLY A 68 -7.84 -6.51 2.68
CA GLY A 68 -7.77 -7.89 3.16
C GLY A 68 -9.02 -8.30 3.94
N LEU A 69 -9.49 -7.41 4.80
CA LEU A 69 -10.73 -7.65 5.56
C LEU A 69 -11.96 -7.74 4.64
N ARG A 70 -12.00 -6.92 3.59
CA ARG A 70 -13.10 -6.97 2.62
C ARG A 70 -13.10 -8.28 1.83
N PHE A 71 -11.93 -8.76 1.41
CA PHE A 71 -11.83 -10.06 0.74
C PHE A 71 -12.23 -11.20 1.67
N LEU A 72 -11.79 -11.16 2.92
CA LEU A 72 -12.14 -12.20 3.90
C LEU A 72 -13.64 -12.21 4.17
N THR A 73 -14.24 -11.03 4.34
CA THR A 73 -15.68 -10.90 4.55
C THR A 73 -16.46 -11.48 3.37
N ASP A 74 -16.04 -11.17 2.13
CA ASP A 74 -16.70 -11.70 0.95
C ASP A 74 -16.57 -13.22 0.85
N HIS A 75 -15.41 -13.77 1.21
CA HIS A 75 -15.21 -15.21 1.26
C HIS A 75 -16.19 -15.86 2.24
N LEU A 76 -16.36 -15.30 3.42
CA LEU A 76 -17.28 -15.81 4.44
C LEU A 76 -18.75 -15.68 4.01
N ASP A 77 -19.06 -14.68 3.19
CA ASP A 77 -20.41 -14.46 2.67
C ASP A 77 -20.73 -15.27 1.40
N GLY A 78 -19.78 -16.06 0.90
CA GLY A 78 -19.98 -16.93 -0.26
C GLY A 78 -19.54 -16.33 -1.59
N ASN A 79 -18.61 -15.36 -1.57
CA ASN A 79 -18.02 -14.77 -2.79
C ASN A 79 -19.05 -14.03 -3.66
N VAL A 80 -19.87 -13.19 -3.03
CA VAL A 80 -20.97 -12.50 -3.73
C VAL A 80 -20.58 -11.16 -4.34
N TYR A 81 -19.54 -10.50 -3.82
CA TYR A 81 -19.16 -9.15 -4.22
C TYR A 81 -18.05 -9.14 -5.28
N PHE A 82 -16.94 -9.85 -5.03
CA PHE A 82 -15.81 -9.90 -5.95
C PHE A 82 -15.93 -11.10 -6.89
N HIS A 83 -15.49 -10.90 -8.15
CA HIS A 83 -15.41 -12.02 -9.08
C HIS A 83 -14.34 -13.01 -8.64
N CYS A 84 -14.69 -14.31 -8.58
CA CYS A 84 -13.78 -15.37 -8.16
C CYS A 84 -13.75 -16.49 -9.19
N ASP A 85 -12.55 -16.98 -9.50
CA ASP A 85 -12.34 -18.12 -10.38
C ASP A 85 -12.40 -19.46 -9.63
N ARG A 86 -12.34 -19.43 -8.30
CA ARG A 86 -12.41 -20.60 -7.43
C ARG A 86 -12.97 -20.21 -6.07
N GLU A 87 -13.39 -21.20 -5.30
CA GLU A 87 -14.05 -20.96 -4.02
C GLU A 87 -13.18 -20.22 -3.01
N ASP A 88 -11.88 -20.52 -2.96
CA ASP A 88 -10.92 -19.92 -2.01
C ASP A 88 -10.18 -18.70 -2.57
N HIS A 89 -10.59 -18.16 -3.70
CA HIS A 89 -9.91 -17.06 -4.37
C HIS A 89 -9.82 -15.81 -3.47
N ASN A 90 -10.94 -15.42 -2.87
CA ASN A 90 -10.96 -14.26 -1.98
C ASN A 90 -10.19 -14.51 -0.67
N LEU A 91 -10.20 -15.73 -0.16
CA LEU A 91 -9.39 -16.08 0.99
C LEU A 91 -7.91 -15.90 0.70
N HIS A 92 -7.47 -16.33 -0.48
CA HIS A 92 -6.09 -16.17 -0.92
C HIS A 92 -5.73 -14.69 -1.11
N ARG A 93 -6.61 -13.92 -1.74
CA ARG A 93 -6.44 -12.47 -1.91
C ARG A 93 -6.31 -11.77 -0.56
N ALA A 94 -7.12 -12.17 0.43
CA ALA A 94 -7.04 -11.64 1.79
C ALA A 94 -5.66 -11.93 2.40
N ALA A 95 -5.16 -13.15 2.23
CA ALA A 95 -3.84 -13.54 2.76
C ALA A 95 -2.72 -12.70 2.15
N VAL A 96 -2.77 -12.40 0.85
CA VAL A 96 -1.80 -11.52 0.18
C VAL A 96 -1.81 -10.14 0.81
N GLN A 97 -2.98 -9.55 1.02
CA GLN A 97 -3.09 -8.20 1.60
C GLN A 97 -2.64 -8.15 3.06
N PHE A 98 -2.95 -9.18 3.86
CA PHE A 98 -2.49 -9.25 5.24
C PHE A 98 -0.97 -9.40 5.32
N ARG A 99 -0.39 -10.19 4.42
CA ARG A 99 1.06 -10.34 4.33
C ARG A 99 1.73 -9.03 3.95
N LEU A 100 1.13 -8.30 3.01
CA LEU A 100 1.62 -6.98 2.59
C LEU A 100 1.54 -5.99 3.76
N THR A 101 0.45 -5.99 4.51
CA THR A 101 0.28 -5.16 5.71
C THR A 101 1.40 -5.42 6.71
N GLU A 102 1.69 -6.68 6.98
CA GLU A 102 2.78 -7.07 7.90
C GLU A 102 4.12 -6.54 7.41
N SER A 103 4.41 -6.67 6.12
CA SER A 103 5.65 -6.16 5.53
C SER A 103 5.76 -4.64 5.66
N VAL A 104 4.67 -3.91 5.43
CA VAL A 104 4.64 -2.45 5.63
C VAL A 104 4.90 -2.11 7.10
N GLU A 105 4.25 -2.81 8.02
CA GLU A 105 4.42 -2.54 9.47
C GLU A 105 5.86 -2.74 9.91
N GLN A 106 6.54 -3.76 9.40
CA GLN A 106 7.94 -4.01 9.70
C GLN A 106 8.86 -2.90 9.20
N GLN A 107 8.44 -2.17 8.17
CA GLN A 107 9.22 -1.12 7.54
C GLN A 107 8.73 0.30 7.86
N MET A 108 7.77 0.44 8.78
CA MET A 108 7.19 1.75 9.11
C MET A 108 8.22 2.81 9.52
N PRO A 109 9.22 2.52 10.37
CA PRO A 109 10.22 3.54 10.72
C PRO A 109 10.99 4.02 9.49
N GLU A 110 11.39 3.11 8.61
CA GLU A 110 12.11 3.45 7.37
C GLU A 110 11.23 4.23 6.41
N LEU A 111 9.96 3.85 6.31
CA LEU A 111 8.99 4.52 5.45
C LEU A 111 8.74 5.96 5.91
N ARG A 112 8.60 6.18 7.22
CA ARG A 112 8.45 7.53 7.78
C ARG A 112 9.68 8.39 7.52
N GLN A 113 10.87 7.84 7.70
CA GLN A 113 12.12 8.55 7.41
C GLN A 113 12.25 8.89 5.93
N LEU A 114 11.88 7.96 5.06
CA LEU A 114 11.87 8.18 3.61
C LEU A 114 10.99 9.36 3.23
N ILE A 115 9.76 9.38 3.72
CA ILE A 115 8.79 10.43 3.41
C ILE A 115 9.27 11.77 3.95
N ASP A 116 9.81 11.81 5.16
CA ASP A 116 10.37 13.03 5.75
C ASP A 116 11.53 13.59 4.90
N ARG A 117 12.41 12.74 4.42
CA ARG A 117 13.52 13.15 3.55
C ARG A 117 13.04 13.71 2.23
N LEU A 118 12.04 13.07 1.61
CA LEU A 118 11.49 13.52 0.35
C LEU A 118 10.78 14.86 0.48
N VAL A 119 10.05 15.05 1.56
CA VAL A 119 9.35 16.30 1.88
C VAL A 119 10.35 17.43 2.06
N LYS A 120 11.41 17.22 2.84
CA LYS A 120 12.46 18.23 3.07
C LYS A 120 13.19 18.58 1.77
N ARG A 121 13.48 17.58 0.94
CA ARG A 121 14.16 17.78 -0.35
C ARG A 121 13.33 18.64 -1.29
N GLN A 122 12.01 18.47 -1.26
CA GLN A 122 11.10 19.24 -2.11
C GLN A 122 10.74 20.61 -1.53
N GLY A 123 11.20 20.93 -0.30
CA GLY A 123 10.88 22.20 0.34
C GLY A 123 9.43 22.33 0.77
N ILE A 124 8.71 21.22 0.90
CA ILE A 124 7.29 21.21 1.27
C ILE A 124 7.12 21.51 2.76
N ILE A 125 8.06 21.06 3.58
CA ILE A 125 8.12 21.38 5.01
C ILE A 125 9.39 22.20 5.26
N SER A 126 9.21 23.39 5.76
CA SER A 126 10.31 24.27 6.13
C SER A 126 10.82 23.98 7.56
#